data_e99f426e303fc4e9cd162e6cf6f73d20
#
_entry.id   e99f426e303fc4e9cd162e6cf6f73d20
#
_cell.length_a   1.000
_cell.length_b   1.000
_cell.length_c   1.000
_cell.angle_alpha   90.00
_cell.angle_beta   90.00
_cell.angle_gamma   90.00
#
_symmetry.space_group_name_H-M   'P 1'
#
loop_
_entity.id
_entity.type
_entity.pdbx_description
1 polymer ?
#
loop_
_entity_poly.entity_id
_entity_poly.type
_entity_poly.pdbx_seq_one_letter_code
_entity_poly.pdbx_strand_id
1 'polypeptide(L)'
;MVRDLSVELCGVALDNPVIPASGTFGFGKEMAEVYDINILGSISFKGTTRDARFGNPTPRIAECPSGLINSVGLQNPGVDAVIAHELPELRKIFRKPIIANISGFSIEEYVECCSKLDKEEQVAILEVNISCPNVHNGGMAFGTSPESAAAVTRAVKAVTTKPVFIKLSPNVTDIVAIAKACEDAGADGITLINTMLGMRIDIARRKPVIANKMGGFSGAAIFPIAVRMVYQVAHAVKIPVIGCGGVSSAEDVVEMMMAGATGVQVGAENLRNPYACKEIIEELPYVMERLGIEKLSDIIGIIE
;
A
#
# COMPACT_ATOMS: atom_id res chain seq x y z
N MET A 1 6.96 28.10 -14.24
CA MET A 1 8.14 27.20 -14.01
C MET A 1 7.63 25.78 -13.97
N VAL A 2 8.43 24.81 -14.41
CA VAL A 2 8.04 23.39 -14.27
C VAL A 2 8.19 23.03 -12.79
N ARG A 3 7.13 22.53 -12.16
CA ARG A 3 7.14 22.08 -10.76
C ARG A 3 7.85 20.74 -10.67
N ASP A 4 8.63 20.53 -9.61
CA ASP A 4 9.35 19.28 -9.38
C ASP A 4 8.49 18.33 -8.52
N LEU A 5 7.98 17.27 -9.16
CA LEU A 5 7.16 16.24 -8.50
C LEU A 5 8.00 15.09 -7.94
N SER A 6 9.31 15.04 -8.26
CA SER A 6 10.15 13.90 -7.96
C SER A 6 10.36 13.71 -6.45
N VAL A 7 10.44 12.42 -6.07
CA VAL A 7 10.77 11.99 -4.72
C VAL A 7 11.71 10.79 -4.76
N GLU A 8 12.34 10.47 -3.63
CA GLU A 8 13.22 9.32 -3.51
C GLU A 8 12.80 8.43 -2.33
N LEU A 9 12.75 7.13 -2.56
CA LEU A 9 12.48 6.11 -1.54
C LEU A 9 13.68 5.15 -1.46
N CYS A 10 14.54 5.31 -0.46
CA CYS A 10 15.71 4.44 -0.22
C CYS A 10 16.61 4.27 -1.45
N GLY A 11 16.95 5.36 -2.14
CA GLY A 11 17.75 5.35 -3.36
C GLY A 11 16.97 5.03 -4.64
N VAL A 12 15.67 4.75 -4.55
CA VAL A 12 14.80 4.56 -5.72
C VAL A 12 14.15 5.89 -6.08
N ALA A 13 14.57 6.47 -7.20
CA ALA A 13 14.00 7.71 -7.72
C ALA A 13 12.63 7.46 -8.35
N LEU A 14 11.64 8.29 -8.00
CA LEU A 14 10.30 8.30 -8.57
C LEU A 14 10.02 9.66 -9.19
N ASP A 15 9.45 9.71 -10.39
CA ASP A 15 9.13 10.97 -11.09
C ASP A 15 8.04 11.79 -10.37
N ASN A 16 7.23 11.11 -9.55
CA ASN A 16 6.21 11.71 -8.69
C ASN A 16 5.86 10.73 -7.55
N PRO A 17 5.23 11.18 -6.46
CA PRO A 17 4.96 10.35 -5.28
C PRO A 17 3.77 9.39 -5.43
N VAL A 18 3.00 9.45 -6.53
CA VAL A 18 1.71 8.76 -6.65
C VAL A 18 1.90 7.31 -7.10
N ILE A 19 1.40 6.39 -6.27
CA ILE A 19 1.54 4.95 -6.43
C ILE A 19 0.15 4.31 -6.26
N PRO A 20 -0.38 3.56 -7.22
CA PRO A 20 -1.59 2.78 -6.96
C PRO A 20 -1.33 1.72 -5.88
N ALA A 21 -2.22 1.66 -4.89
CA ALA A 21 -2.12 0.74 -3.77
C ALA A 21 -2.37 -0.70 -4.20
N SER A 22 -1.62 -1.62 -3.61
CA SER A 22 -1.82 -3.06 -3.82
C SER A 22 -3.28 -3.47 -3.56
N GLY A 23 -3.80 -4.30 -4.47
CA GLY A 23 -5.18 -4.81 -4.40
C GLY A 23 -6.21 -3.96 -5.12
N THR A 24 -5.84 -2.79 -5.66
CA THR A 24 -6.76 -1.91 -6.41
C THR A 24 -6.32 -1.68 -7.86
N PHE A 25 -5.18 -2.25 -8.25
CA PHE A 25 -4.56 -2.03 -9.58
C PHE A 25 -4.12 -3.32 -10.27
N GLY A 26 -4.34 -4.48 -9.64
CA GLY A 26 -3.90 -5.78 -10.17
C GLY A 26 -2.38 -5.83 -10.36
N PHE A 27 -1.97 -6.26 -11.56
CA PHE A 27 -0.61 -6.16 -12.06
C PHE A 27 -0.46 -5.08 -13.15
N GLY A 28 -1.41 -4.15 -13.23
CA GLY A 28 -1.38 -3.00 -14.14
C GLY A 28 -1.91 -3.25 -15.55
N LYS A 29 -2.13 -4.50 -15.97
CA LYS A 29 -2.48 -4.86 -17.34
C LYS A 29 -3.81 -4.25 -17.76
N GLU A 30 -4.85 -4.43 -16.97
CA GLU A 30 -6.19 -3.89 -17.26
C GLU A 30 -6.18 -2.36 -17.27
N MET A 31 -5.38 -1.76 -16.40
CA MET A 31 -5.28 -0.30 -16.30
C MET A 31 -4.49 0.30 -17.47
N ALA A 32 -3.52 -0.43 -18.03
CA ALA A 32 -2.79 -0.02 -19.22
C ALA A 32 -3.66 0.03 -20.48
N GLU A 33 -4.81 -0.65 -20.49
CA GLU A 33 -5.81 -0.52 -21.56
C GLU A 33 -6.62 0.78 -21.44
N VAL A 34 -6.60 1.44 -20.27
CA VAL A 34 -7.37 2.65 -19.98
C VAL A 34 -6.53 3.90 -20.21
N TYR A 35 -5.26 3.92 -19.78
CA TYR A 35 -4.33 5.03 -19.97
C TYR A 35 -2.87 4.55 -19.92
N ASP A 36 -1.94 5.40 -20.37
CA ASP A 36 -0.51 5.12 -20.25
C ASP A 36 -0.08 5.15 -18.77
N ILE A 37 0.06 3.98 -18.17
CA ILE A 37 0.43 3.81 -16.75
C ILE A 37 1.87 4.27 -16.44
N ASN A 38 2.71 4.58 -17.45
CA ASN A 38 4.04 5.14 -17.23
C ASN A 38 4.02 6.57 -16.66
N ILE A 39 2.85 7.22 -16.55
CA ILE A 39 2.70 8.48 -15.81
C ILE A 39 2.90 8.27 -14.29
N LEU A 40 2.61 7.09 -13.76
CA LEU A 40 2.72 6.76 -12.34
C LEU A 40 4.18 6.86 -11.84
N GLY A 41 4.39 7.23 -10.59
CA GLY A 41 5.72 7.19 -9.97
C GLY A 41 6.25 5.77 -9.81
N SER A 42 5.39 4.86 -9.37
CA SER A 42 5.62 3.42 -9.25
C SER A 42 4.28 2.68 -9.23
N ILE A 43 4.32 1.36 -9.14
CA ILE A 43 3.15 0.50 -8.95
C ILE A 43 3.43 -0.44 -7.78
N SER A 44 2.54 -0.45 -6.76
CA SER A 44 2.51 -1.53 -5.77
C SER A 44 1.53 -2.60 -6.27
N PHE A 45 2.05 -3.66 -6.86
CA PHE A 45 1.22 -4.68 -7.48
C PHE A 45 0.47 -5.55 -6.46
N LYS A 46 -0.42 -6.40 -6.95
CA LYS A 46 -1.29 -7.27 -6.16
C LYS A 46 -0.52 -8.08 -5.13
N GLY A 47 -0.97 -8.02 -3.86
CA GLY A 47 -0.39 -8.79 -2.76
C GLY A 47 -0.24 -10.27 -3.12
N THR A 48 1.02 -10.72 -3.13
CA THR A 48 1.44 -12.03 -3.58
C THR A 48 1.74 -12.92 -2.37
N THR A 49 1.25 -14.14 -2.40
CA THR A 49 1.52 -15.19 -1.41
C THR A 49 2.37 -16.31 -2.03
N ARG A 50 2.98 -17.16 -1.18
CA ARG A 50 3.74 -18.30 -1.66
C ARG A 50 2.91 -19.17 -2.62
N ASP A 51 1.76 -19.60 -2.17
CA ASP A 51 0.84 -20.44 -2.93
C ASP A 51 -0.30 -19.60 -3.55
N ALA A 52 -0.86 -20.07 -4.66
CA ALA A 52 -2.03 -19.46 -5.30
C ALA A 52 -3.25 -19.46 -4.36
N ARG A 53 -4.05 -18.39 -4.42
CA ARG A 53 -5.25 -18.23 -3.61
C ARG A 53 -6.43 -17.77 -4.46
N PHE A 54 -7.57 -18.43 -4.30
CA PHE A 54 -8.84 -18.03 -4.94
C PHE A 54 -9.52 -16.84 -4.23
N GLY A 55 -9.09 -16.55 -2.98
CA GLY A 55 -9.75 -15.56 -2.13
C GLY A 55 -10.97 -16.12 -1.41
N ASN A 56 -11.70 -15.21 -0.76
CA ASN A 56 -12.89 -15.56 0.03
C ASN A 56 -14.14 -15.70 -0.84
N PRO A 57 -15.22 -16.37 -0.34
CA PRO A 57 -16.51 -16.45 -1.01
C PRO A 57 -17.12 -15.06 -1.30
N THR A 58 -17.85 -14.95 -2.40
CA THR A 58 -18.64 -13.77 -2.77
C THR A 58 -20.02 -13.76 -2.08
N PRO A 59 -20.62 -12.55 -1.86
CA PRO A 59 -20.08 -11.21 -2.14
C PRO A 59 -18.93 -10.85 -1.19
N ARG A 60 -17.85 -10.26 -1.70
CA ARG A 60 -16.65 -9.95 -0.93
C ARG A 60 -16.18 -8.50 -1.06
N ILE A 61 -16.93 -7.69 -1.80
CA ILE A 61 -16.80 -6.24 -1.91
C ILE A 61 -18.20 -5.66 -1.89
N ALA A 62 -18.39 -4.53 -1.21
CA ALA A 62 -19.62 -3.77 -1.22
C ALA A 62 -19.34 -2.27 -1.01
N GLU A 63 -20.16 -1.43 -1.65
CA GLU A 63 -20.11 0.01 -1.46
C GLU A 63 -20.62 0.41 -0.06
N CYS A 64 -20.03 1.47 0.46
CA CYS A 64 -20.44 2.14 1.69
C CYS A 64 -20.53 3.65 1.46
N PRO A 65 -21.25 4.42 2.30
CA PRO A 65 -21.13 5.87 2.27
C PRO A 65 -19.66 6.29 2.40
N SER A 66 -19.19 7.13 1.47
CA SER A 66 -17.81 7.65 1.41
C SER A 66 -16.71 6.58 1.39
N GLY A 67 -17.00 5.37 0.88
CA GLY A 67 -16.00 4.31 0.77
C GLY A 67 -16.55 2.96 0.35
N LEU A 68 -15.78 1.93 0.61
CA LEU A 68 -16.15 0.53 0.34
C LEU A 68 -15.63 -0.39 1.43
N ILE A 69 -16.31 -1.54 1.59
CA ILE A 69 -15.88 -2.62 2.46
C ILE A 69 -15.49 -3.84 1.62
N ASN A 70 -14.37 -4.47 1.94
CA ASN A 70 -13.91 -5.65 1.24
C ASN A 70 -13.35 -6.74 2.16
N SER A 71 -13.47 -7.96 1.69
CA SER A 71 -12.81 -9.14 2.25
C SER A 71 -12.37 -10.07 1.12
N VAL A 72 -11.60 -9.56 0.17
CA VAL A 72 -11.17 -10.32 -1.04
C VAL A 72 -10.40 -11.59 -0.68
N GLY A 73 -9.59 -11.57 0.39
CA GLY A 73 -8.89 -12.76 0.88
C GLY A 73 -7.63 -13.11 0.08
N LEU A 74 -6.87 -12.08 -0.35
CA LEU A 74 -5.57 -12.24 -1.03
C LEU A 74 -5.64 -13.10 -2.30
N GLN A 75 -6.69 -12.98 -3.11
CA GLN A 75 -6.72 -13.66 -4.41
C GLN A 75 -5.49 -13.27 -5.24
N ASN A 76 -4.65 -14.25 -5.56
CA ASN A 76 -3.45 -14.06 -6.38
C ASN A 76 -2.96 -15.41 -6.91
N PRO A 77 -2.14 -15.45 -7.98
CA PRO A 77 -1.70 -16.70 -8.61
C PRO A 77 -0.53 -17.41 -7.90
N GLY A 78 0.02 -16.85 -6.82
CA GLY A 78 1.22 -17.35 -6.15
C GLY A 78 2.50 -16.78 -6.74
N VAL A 79 3.57 -16.72 -5.91
CA VAL A 79 4.82 -16.04 -6.25
C VAL A 79 5.48 -16.58 -7.50
N ASP A 80 5.47 -17.90 -7.70
CA ASP A 80 6.10 -18.52 -8.86
C ASP A 80 5.40 -18.13 -10.17
N ALA A 81 4.06 -18.08 -10.17
CA ALA A 81 3.29 -17.63 -11.32
C ALA A 81 3.42 -16.11 -11.56
N VAL A 82 3.53 -15.32 -10.48
CA VAL A 82 3.81 -13.87 -10.59
C VAL A 82 5.14 -13.66 -11.33
N ILE A 83 6.20 -14.35 -10.94
CA ILE A 83 7.52 -14.24 -11.56
C ILE A 83 7.50 -14.75 -13.00
N ALA A 84 6.86 -15.89 -13.25
CA ALA A 84 6.85 -16.52 -14.55
C ALA A 84 5.95 -15.84 -15.59
N HIS A 85 4.89 -15.17 -15.17
CA HIS A 85 3.86 -14.68 -16.08
C HIS A 85 3.54 -13.19 -15.89
N GLU A 86 3.25 -12.74 -14.65
CA GLU A 86 2.75 -11.37 -14.42
C GLU A 86 3.86 -10.32 -14.59
N LEU A 87 5.04 -10.53 -14.01
CA LEU A 87 6.16 -9.59 -14.12
C LEU A 87 6.67 -9.43 -15.56
N PRO A 88 6.85 -10.50 -16.37
CA PRO A 88 7.19 -10.36 -17.78
C PRO A 88 6.17 -9.55 -18.60
N GLU A 89 4.88 -9.70 -18.33
CA GLU A 89 3.83 -8.92 -19.00
C GLU A 89 3.83 -7.46 -18.52
N LEU A 90 3.97 -7.23 -17.22
CA LEU A 90 4.08 -5.87 -16.65
C LEU A 90 5.29 -5.13 -17.24
N ARG A 91 6.44 -5.78 -17.39
CA ARG A 91 7.67 -5.18 -17.96
C ARG A 91 7.48 -4.67 -19.39
N LYS A 92 6.55 -5.23 -20.17
CA LYS A 92 6.25 -4.77 -21.54
C LYS A 92 5.51 -3.43 -21.55
N ILE A 93 4.73 -3.14 -20.52
CA ILE A 93 3.81 -2.00 -20.45
C ILE A 93 4.22 -0.93 -19.43
N PHE A 94 5.05 -1.29 -18.44
CA PHE A 94 5.54 -0.36 -17.41
C PHE A 94 7.06 -0.49 -17.26
N ARG A 95 7.77 0.63 -17.43
CA ARG A 95 9.25 0.64 -17.56
C ARG A 95 9.97 1.12 -16.32
N LYS A 96 9.24 1.57 -15.29
CA LYS A 96 9.80 2.13 -14.06
C LYS A 96 9.96 1.06 -12.98
N PRO A 97 10.71 1.36 -11.91
CA PRO A 97 10.79 0.51 -10.72
C PRO A 97 9.41 0.22 -10.13
N ILE A 98 9.20 -1.00 -9.65
CA ILE A 98 7.95 -1.44 -9.04
C ILE A 98 8.14 -1.85 -7.58
N ILE A 99 7.04 -1.80 -6.84
CA ILE A 99 6.94 -2.24 -5.44
C ILE A 99 6.24 -3.60 -5.43
N ALA A 100 6.90 -4.62 -4.92
CA ALA A 100 6.32 -5.94 -4.75
C ALA A 100 5.58 -6.02 -3.41
N ASN A 101 4.24 -6.05 -3.44
CA ASN A 101 3.46 -6.28 -2.22
C ASN A 101 3.43 -7.79 -1.91
N ILE A 102 3.84 -8.15 -0.71
CA ILE A 102 4.00 -9.53 -0.26
C ILE A 102 3.15 -9.77 0.96
N SER A 103 2.41 -10.87 0.95
CA SER A 103 1.57 -11.30 2.07
C SER A 103 1.86 -12.77 2.39
N GLY A 104 1.71 -13.18 3.64
CA GLY A 104 1.95 -14.54 4.09
C GLY A 104 1.17 -14.86 5.36
N PHE A 105 1.15 -16.14 5.73
CA PHE A 105 0.49 -16.68 6.93
C PHE A 105 1.49 -17.28 7.92
N SER A 106 2.77 -17.36 7.54
CA SER A 106 3.88 -17.70 8.41
C SER A 106 5.12 -16.87 8.03
N ILE A 107 6.11 -16.81 8.91
CA ILE A 107 7.38 -16.10 8.64
C ILE A 107 8.08 -16.75 7.44
N GLU A 108 8.04 -18.06 7.32
CA GLU A 108 8.64 -18.81 6.23
C GLU A 108 8.03 -18.45 4.87
N GLU A 109 6.72 -18.22 4.80
CA GLU A 109 6.06 -17.77 3.56
C GLU A 109 6.51 -16.36 3.13
N TYR A 110 6.64 -15.42 4.08
CA TYR A 110 7.20 -14.10 3.79
C TYR A 110 8.65 -14.19 3.30
N VAL A 111 9.49 -14.97 3.99
CA VAL A 111 10.90 -15.17 3.64
C VAL A 111 11.05 -15.77 2.24
N GLU A 112 10.27 -16.81 1.92
CA GLU A 112 10.32 -17.44 0.60
C GLU A 112 9.91 -16.48 -0.51
N CYS A 113 8.79 -15.76 -0.35
CA CYS A 113 8.32 -14.79 -1.33
C CYS A 113 9.34 -13.65 -1.53
N CYS A 114 9.86 -13.08 -0.44
CA CYS A 114 10.85 -12.01 -0.50
C CYS A 114 12.14 -12.48 -1.19
N SER A 115 12.67 -13.65 -0.84
CA SER A 115 13.89 -14.21 -1.44
C SER A 115 13.74 -14.48 -2.94
N LYS A 116 12.54 -14.87 -3.40
CA LYS A 116 12.27 -15.06 -4.84
C LYS A 116 12.18 -13.72 -5.58
N LEU A 117 11.41 -12.76 -5.04
CA LEU A 117 11.19 -11.44 -5.64
C LEU A 117 12.42 -10.51 -5.55
N ASP A 118 13.34 -10.76 -4.62
CA ASP A 118 14.63 -10.06 -4.53
C ASP A 118 15.46 -10.21 -5.82
N LYS A 119 15.29 -11.30 -6.55
CA LYS A 119 16.02 -11.61 -7.78
C LYS A 119 15.45 -10.90 -9.02
N GLU A 120 14.26 -10.34 -8.93
CA GLU A 120 13.58 -9.69 -10.03
C GLU A 120 14.07 -8.24 -10.21
N GLU A 121 14.73 -7.95 -11.32
CA GLU A 121 15.40 -6.67 -11.57
C GLU A 121 14.46 -5.45 -11.47
N GLN A 122 13.23 -5.56 -12.01
CA GLN A 122 12.28 -4.46 -12.01
C GLN A 122 11.70 -4.20 -10.61
N VAL A 123 11.70 -5.19 -9.72
CA VAL A 123 11.28 -5.02 -8.32
C VAL A 123 12.36 -4.23 -7.59
N ALA A 124 12.05 -3.00 -7.21
CA ALA A 124 12.97 -2.10 -6.51
C ALA A 124 12.75 -2.08 -5.00
N ILE A 125 11.53 -2.32 -4.54
CA ILE A 125 11.12 -2.29 -3.13
C ILE A 125 10.25 -3.50 -2.83
N LEU A 126 10.43 -4.12 -1.66
CA LEU A 126 9.56 -5.15 -1.13
C LEU A 126 8.63 -4.54 -0.08
N GLU A 127 7.33 -4.51 -0.34
CA GLU A 127 6.31 -4.04 0.61
C GLU A 127 5.69 -5.25 1.31
N VAL A 128 6.12 -5.51 2.54
CA VAL A 128 5.69 -6.66 3.34
C VAL A 128 4.42 -6.30 4.10
N ASN A 129 3.31 -6.87 3.68
CA ASN A 129 1.99 -6.62 4.24
C ASN A 129 1.72 -7.54 5.43
N ILE A 130 1.96 -7.05 6.65
CA ILE A 130 1.70 -7.77 7.90
C ILE A 130 0.29 -7.53 8.47
N SER A 131 -0.54 -6.80 7.75
CA SER A 131 -1.87 -6.34 8.21
C SER A 131 -2.99 -7.38 8.04
N CYS A 132 -2.70 -8.59 7.55
CA CYS A 132 -3.74 -9.57 7.21
C CYS A 132 -4.37 -10.14 8.49
N PRO A 133 -5.70 -9.91 8.74
CA PRO A 133 -6.35 -10.32 10.00
C PRO A 133 -6.73 -11.81 10.03
N ASN A 134 -6.13 -12.66 9.19
CA ASN A 134 -6.55 -14.05 9.05
C ASN A 134 -6.08 -14.94 10.21
N VAL A 135 -6.81 -14.85 11.32
CA VAL A 135 -6.69 -15.74 12.49
C VAL A 135 -7.68 -16.91 12.37
N HIS A 136 -7.88 -17.47 11.18
CA HIS A 136 -8.56 -18.77 11.06
C HIS A 136 -7.50 -19.87 11.05
N ASN A 137 -7.47 -20.68 12.10
CA ASN A 137 -6.54 -21.81 12.35
C ASN A 137 -5.21 -21.48 13.05
N GLY A 138 -5.17 -20.52 13.99
CA GLY A 138 -4.02 -20.36 14.88
C GLY A 138 -2.84 -19.58 14.29
N GLY A 139 -3.02 -18.91 13.17
CA GLY A 139 -2.03 -17.99 12.61
C GLY A 139 -1.93 -16.70 13.43
N MET A 140 -0.73 -16.29 13.80
CA MET A 140 -0.50 -15.01 14.46
C MET A 140 -0.82 -13.86 13.51
N ALA A 141 -1.55 -12.84 14.00
CA ALA A 141 -1.71 -11.58 13.32
C ALA A 141 -0.41 -10.77 13.48
N PHE A 142 0.53 -10.90 12.53
CA PHE A 142 1.88 -10.34 12.64
C PHE A 142 1.91 -8.82 12.83
N GLY A 143 0.91 -8.11 12.38
CA GLY A 143 0.83 -6.63 12.50
C GLY A 143 0.13 -6.12 13.76
N THR A 144 -0.16 -6.96 14.75
CA THR A 144 -0.92 -6.56 15.97
C THR A 144 -0.04 -6.31 17.19
N SER A 145 1.21 -6.74 17.18
CA SER A 145 2.16 -6.45 18.25
C SER A 145 3.55 -6.05 17.71
N PRO A 146 4.29 -5.21 18.44
CA PRO A 146 5.66 -4.84 18.09
C PRO A 146 6.58 -6.05 17.91
N GLU A 147 6.47 -7.05 18.77
CA GLU A 147 7.34 -8.24 18.77
C GLU A 147 7.14 -9.08 17.50
N SER A 148 5.87 -9.32 17.12
CA SER A 148 5.55 -10.11 15.93
C SER A 148 5.90 -9.37 14.63
N ALA A 149 5.69 -8.06 14.57
CA ALA A 149 6.10 -7.23 13.45
C ALA A 149 7.62 -7.21 13.27
N ALA A 150 8.37 -7.03 14.37
CA ALA A 150 9.83 -7.08 14.37
C ALA A 150 10.38 -8.47 13.97
N ALA A 151 9.72 -9.55 14.37
CA ALA A 151 10.14 -10.91 13.99
C ALA A 151 10.06 -11.14 12.48
N VAL A 152 8.96 -10.76 11.84
CA VAL A 152 8.81 -10.83 10.36
C VAL A 152 9.84 -9.93 9.69
N THR A 153 10.00 -8.69 10.17
CA THR A 153 10.95 -7.72 9.60
C THR A 153 12.37 -8.29 9.60
N ARG A 154 12.88 -8.77 10.74
CA ARG A 154 14.22 -9.37 10.82
C ARG A 154 14.39 -10.56 9.88
N ALA A 155 13.40 -11.44 9.83
CA ALA A 155 13.48 -12.63 8.99
C ALA A 155 13.54 -12.28 7.49
N VAL A 156 12.74 -11.30 7.04
CA VAL A 156 12.75 -10.83 5.66
C VAL A 156 14.06 -10.09 5.34
N LYS A 157 14.51 -9.20 6.21
CA LYS A 157 15.78 -8.47 6.00
C LYS A 157 17.00 -9.38 5.89
N ALA A 158 16.96 -10.56 6.51
CA ALA A 158 18.06 -11.53 6.43
C ALA A 158 18.20 -12.20 5.04
N VAL A 159 17.21 -12.09 4.15
CA VAL A 159 17.16 -12.82 2.87
C VAL A 159 17.02 -11.91 1.65
N THR A 160 17.05 -10.60 1.83
CA THR A 160 16.92 -9.62 0.74
C THR A 160 17.96 -8.53 0.84
N THR A 161 18.39 -8.03 -0.32
CA THR A 161 19.26 -6.86 -0.46
C THR A 161 18.46 -5.59 -0.81
N LYS A 162 17.21 -5.74 -1.22
CA LYS A 162 16.34 -4.62 -1.59
C LYS A 162 15.75 -3.94 -0.37
N PRO A 163 15.39 -2.66 -0.49
CA PRO A 163 14.63 -1.95 0.55
C PRO A 163 13.34 -2.70 0.92
N VAL A 164 13.11 -2.85 2.23
CA VAL A 164 11.93 -3.50 2.80
C VAL A 164 11.07 -2.47 3.52
N PHE A 165 9.86 -2.29 3.01
CA PHE A 165 8.81 -1.47 3.62
C PHE A 165 7.81 -2.37 4.32
N ILE A 166 7.48 -2.07 5.56
CA ILE A 166 6.48 -2.84 6.32
C ILE A 166 5.14 -2.12 6.28
N LYS A 167 4.11 -2.79 5.72
CA LYS A 167 2.76 -2.22 5.63
C LYS A 167 1.93 -2.54 6.85
N LEU A 168 1.60 -1.49 7.61
CA LEU A 168 0.97 -1.56 8.92
C LEU A 168 -0.56 -1.54 8.87
N SER A 169 -1.16 -2.20 9.85
CA SER A 169 -2.60 -2.17 10.11
C SER A 169 -2.98 -0.97 10.98
N PRO A 170 -4.09 -0.26 10.68
CA PRO A 170 -4.63 0.75 11.58
C PRO A 170 -5.40 0.17 12.77
N ASN A 171 -5.66 -1.15 12.77
CA ASN A 171 -6.52 -1.81 13.76
C ASN A 171 -5.72 -2.21 15.02
N VAL A 172 -4.99 -1.27 15.55
CA VAL A 172 -4.11 -1.42 16.73
C VAL A 172 -4.24 -0.20 17.64
N THR A 173 -3.90 -0.38 18.91
CA THR A 173 -3.96 0.71 19.89
C THR A 173 -2.83 1.72 19.69
N ASP A 174 -1.62 1.24 19.41
CA ASP A 174 -0.42 2.06 19.22
C ASP A 174 0.34 1.62 17.96
N ILE A 175 0.10 2.33 16.86
CA ILE A 175 0.77 2.08 15.58
C ILE A 175 2.22 2.55 15.61
N VAL A 176 2.56 3.55 16.44
CA VAL A 176 3.91 4.10 16.56
C VAL A 176 4.84 3.07 17.20
N ALA A 177 4.39 2.37 18.24
CA ALA A 177 5.19 1.30 18.85
C ALA A 177 5.53 0.19 17.85
N ILE A 178 4.60 -0.17 16.97
CA ILE A 178 4.82 -1.18 15.93
C ILE A 178 5.80 -0.66 14.86
N ALA A 179 5.64 0.60 14.41
CA ALA A 179 6.53 1.22 13.43
C ALA A 179 7.99 1.27 13.94
N LYS A 180 8.21 1.70 15.18
CA LYS A 180 9.52 1.71 15.82
C LYS A 180 10.13 0.32 15.91
N ALA A 181 9.35 -0.68 16.30
CA ALA A 181 9.83 -2.05 16.37
C ALA A 181 10.24 -2.61 15.00
N CYS A 182 9.56 -2.20 13.92
CA CYS A 182 9.96 -2.52 12.55
C CYS A 182 11.27 -1.81 12.16
N GLU A 183 11.41 -0.52 12.46
CA GLU A 183 12.65 0.25 12.24
C GLU A 183 13.83 -0.38 12.98
N ASP A 184 13.67 -0.65 14.29
CA ASP A 184 14.69 -1.30 15.13
C ASP A 184 15.06 -2.71 14.64
N ALA A 185 14.13 -3.38 13.95
CA ALA A 185 14.35 -4.68 13.32
C ALA A 185 14.99 -4.60 11.93
N GLY A 186 15.28 -3.37 11.42
CA GLY A 186 15.98 -3.13 10.17
C GLY A 186 15.08 -2.88 8.96
N ALA A 187 13.81 -2.52 9.14
CA ALA A 187 12.98 -2.02 8.03
C ALA A 187 13.62 -0.77 7.40
N ASP A 188 13.54 -0.65 6.08
CA ASP A 188 14.04 0.52 5.35
C ASP A 188 12.95 1.58 5.17
N GLY A 189 11.68 1.24 5.40
CA GLY A 189 10.55 2.17 5.35
C GLY A 189 9.27 1.57 5.94
N ILE A 190 8.28 2.42 6.11
CA ILE A 190 6.96 2.05 6.60
C ILE A 190 5.90 2.47 5.57
N THR A 191 4.96 1.58 5.27
CA THR A 191 3.73 1.94 4.55
C THR A 191 2.56 1.89 5.53
N LEU A 192 1.73 2.91 5.60
CA LEU A 192 0.51 2.94 6.40
C LEU A 192 -0.52 3.90 5.80
N ILE A 193 -1.79 3.57 5.92
CA ILE A 193 -2.44 2.47 6.64
C ILE A 193 -3.05 1.45 5.68
N ASN A 194 -3.19 0.20 6.12
CA ASN A 194 -4.09 -0.74 5.49
C ASN A 194 -5.55 -0.37 5.88
N THR A 195 -6.52 -1.19 5.51
CA THR A 195 -7.94 -0.93 5.72
C THR A 195 -8.37 -1.04 7.18
N MET A 196 -9.33 -0.21 7.59
CA MET A 196 -9.95 -0.29 8.92
C MET A 196 -10.98 -1.41 8.96
N LEU A 197 -11.04 -2.16 10.05
CA LEU A 197 -12.06 -3.21 10.22
C LEU A 197 -13.45 -2.60 10.35
N GLY A 198 -14.38 -3.06 9.53
CA GLY A 198 -15.76 -2.59 9.53
C GLY A 198 -16.76 -3.69 9.22
N MET A 199 -18.05 -3.37 9.34
CA MET A 199 -19.18 -4.23 9.00
C MET A 199 -20.34 -3.41 8.45
N ARG A 200 -21.05 -3.95 7.45
CA ARG A 200 -22.32 -3.42 6.97
C ARG A 200 -23.38 -4.51 6.97
N ILE A 201 -24.62 -4.12 7.28
CA ILE A 201 -25.79 -5.00 7.28
C ILE A 201 -26.80 -4.51 6.24
N ASP A 202 -27.26 -5.40 5.37
CA ASP A 202 -28.45 -5.21 4.56
C ASP A 202 -29.67 -5.39 5.48
N ILE A 203 -30.29 -4.29 5.85
CA ILE A 203 -31.42 -4.30 6.82
C ILE A 203 -32.66 -4.98 6.27
N ALA A 204 -32.88 -4.93 4.96
CA ALA A 204 -34.03 -5.59 4.32
C ALA A 204 -33.86 -7.12 4.32
N ARG A 205 -32.66 -7.60 4.00
CA ARG A 205 -32.34 -9.02 3.99
C ARG A 205 -31.92 -9.56 5.37
N ARG A 206 -31.65 -8.67 6.34
CA ARG A 206 -31.15 -9.00 7.68
C ARG A 206 -29.86 -9.87 7.64
N LYS A 207 -28.95 -9.51 6.74
CA LYS A 207 -27.70 -10.26 6.48
C LYS A 207 -26.52 -9.28 6.32
N PRO A 208 -25.28 -9.71 6.60
CA PRO A 208 -24.10 -8.96 6.22
C PRO A 208 -24.06 -8.72 4.70
N VAL A 209 -23.53 -7.56 4.28
CA VAL A 209 -23.40 -7.22 2.85
C VAL A 209 -22.30 -8.02 2.14
N ILE A 210 -21.33 -8.53 2.91
CA ILE A 210 -20.25 -9.41 2.43
C ILE A 210 -20.27 -10.76 3.15
N ALA A 211 -19.84 -11.82 2.47
CA ALA A 211 -19.91 -13.21 2.98
C ALA A 211 -19.16 -13.41 4.30
N ASN A 212 -18.01 -12.76 4.48
CA ASN A 212 -17.18 -12.83 5.69
C ASN A 212 -17.71 -11.99 6.86
N LYS A 213 -18.88 -11.38 6.74
CA LYS A 213 -19.52 -10.51 7.75
C LYS A 213 -18.74 -9.20 7.98
N MET A 214 -17.47 -9.28 8.37
CA MET A 214 -16.55 -8.16 8.58
C MET A 214 -15.51 -8.11 7.46
N GLY A 215 -15.05 -6.88 7.14
CA GLY A 215 -14.03 -6.66 6.12
C GLY A 215 -13.31 -5.33 6.34
N GLY A 216 -12.30 -5.09 5.51
CA GLY A 216 -11.57 -3.84 5.52
C GLY A 216 -12.37 -2.70 4.89
N PHE A 217 -12.57 -1.62 5.62
CA PHE A 217 -13.19 -0.39 5.15
C PHE A 217 -12.12 0.57 4.65
N SER A 218 -12.33 1.15 3.46
CA SER A 218 -11.44 2.10 2.78
C SER A 218 -12.24 3.14 2.01
N GLY A 219 -11.59 4.22 1.56
CA GLY A 219 -12.19 5.34 0.84
C GLY A 219 -12.08 6.66 1.60
N ALA A 220 -12.66 7.74 1.09
CA ALA A 220 -12.46 9.09 1.58
C ALA A 220 -12.76 9.27 3.09
N ALA A 221 -13.69 8.48 3.64
CA ALA A 221 -14.05 8.56 5.06
C ALA A 221 -12.89 8.24 6.04
N ILE A 222 -11.86 7.50 5.59
CA ILE A 222 -10.72 7.16 6.46
C ILE A 222 -9.55 8.13 6.30
N PHE A 223 -9.60 9.08 5.38
CA PHE A 223 -8.48 9.97 5.07
C PHE A 223 -7.93 10.71 6.29
N PRO A 224 -8.73 11.42 7.12
CA PRO A 224 -8.21 12.13 8.29
C PRO A 224 -7.60 11.18 9.35
N ILE A 225 -8.02 9.92 9.38
CA ILE A 225 -7.43 8.90 10.26
C ILE A 225 -6.06 8.50 9.72
N ALA A 226 -5.94 8.32 8.39
CA ALA A 226 -4.68 7.99 7.74
C ALA A 226 -3.66 9.12 7.90
N VAL A 227 -4.06 10.38 7.66
CA VAL A 227 -3.19 11.57 7.85
C VAL A 227 -2.64 11.62 9.28
N ARG A 228 -3.51 11.48 10.30
CA ARG A 228 -3.08 11.44 11.70
C ARG A 228 -2.06 10.34 11.97
N MET A 229 -2.31 9.12 11.46
CA MET A 229 -1.40 8.00 11.69
C MET A 229 -0.06 8.17 10.97
N VAL A 230 -0.08 8.69 9.74
CA VAL A 230 1.14 9.05 8.99
C VAL A 230 1.95 10.09 9.75
N TYR A 231 1.31 11.17 10.19
CA TYR A 231 1.95 12.20 11.02
C TYR A 231 2.64 11.60 12.26
N GLN A 232 1.90 10.81 13.05
CA GLN A 232 2.44 10.19 14.26
C GLN A 232 3.63 9.28 13.99
N VAL A 233 3.57 8.46 12.94
CA VAL A 233 4.65 7.52 12.59
C VAL A 233 5.84 8.26 12.00
N ALA A 234 5.63 9.17 11.04
CA ALA A 234 6.72 9.92 10.39
C ALA A 234 7.55 10.75 11.39
N HIS A 235 6.91 11.29 12.44
CA HIS A 235 7.62 12.02 13.51
C HIS A 235 8.29 11.09 14.54
N ALA A 236 8.03 9.79 14.49
CA ALA A 236 8.54 8.83 15.47
C ALA A 236 9.66 7.94 14.94
N VAL A 237 9.76 7.77 13.61
CA VAL A 237 10.80 6.97 12.92
C VAL A 237 11.68 7.86 12.06
N LYS A 238 12.86 7.36 11.67
CA LYS A 238 13.83 8.07 10.80
C LYS A 238 13.78 7.59 9.35
N ILE A 239 13.14 6.45 9.12
CA ILE A 239 13.01 5.83 7.80
C ILE A 239 11.81 6.44 7.04
N PRO A 240 11.84 6.48 5.70
CA PRO A 240 10.78 7.07 4.90
C PRO A 240 9.43 6.37 5.09
N VAL A 241 8.36 7.15 4.90
CA VAL A 241 6.98 6.70 5.06
C VAL A 241 6.24 6.81 3.73
N ILE A 242 5.50 5.75 3.37
CA ILE A 242 4.50 5.79 2.31
C ILE A 242 3.12 5.89 2.95
N GLY A 243 2.42 7.00 2.70
CA GLY A 243 1.07 7.24 3.20
C GLY A 243 0.01 6.58 2.30
N CYS A 244 -0.98 5.94 2.91
CA CYS A 244 -2.10 5.30 2.22
C CYS A 244 -3.37 5.43 3.05
N GLY A 245 -4.50 5.71 2.39
CA GLY A 245 -5.82 5.69 3.03
C GLY A 245 -6.65 6.91 2.69
N GLY A 246 -7.66 6.73 1.86
CA GLY A 246 -8.65 7.72 1.52
C GLY A 246 -8.22 8.80 0.52
N VAL A 247 -7.01 8.77 0.02
CA VAL A 247 -6.49 9.71 -0.99
C VAL A 247 -7.34 9.63 -2.26
N SER A 248 -7.84 10.79 -2.72
CA SER A 248 -8.74 10.92 -3.86
C SER A 248 -8.50 12.18 -4.72
N SER A 249 -7.59 13.06 -4.32
CA SER A 249 -7.26 14.31 -5.02
C SER A 249 -5.77 14.64 -4.91
N ALA A 250 -5.32 15.62 -5.70
CA ALA A 250 -3.96 16.15 -5.62
C ALA A 250 -3.71 16.89 -4.28
N GLU A 251 -4.72 17.55 -3.73
CA GLU A 251 -4.67 18.15 -2.41
C GLU A 251 -4.43 17.10 -1.32
N ASP A 252 -5.10 15.94 -1.40
CA ASP A 252 -4.89 14.85 -0.44
C ASP A 252 -3.44 14.34 -0.49
N VAL A 253 -2.82 14.29 -1.68
CA VAL A 253 -1.39 13.93 -1.82
C VAL A 253 -0.51 14.95 -1.12
N VAL A 254 -0.73 16.26 -1.34
CA VAL A 254 0.02 17.32 -0.68
C VAL A 254 -0.15 17.27 0.83
N GLU A 255 -1.38 17.09 1.34
CA GLU A 255 -1.66 16.98 2.77
C GLU A 255 -0.95 15.76 3.40
N MET A 256 -0.99 14.61 2.73
CA MET A 256 -0.32 13.40 3.18
C MET A 256 1.20 13.58 3.25
N MET A 257 1.79 14.30 2.27
CA MET A 257 3.22 14.63 2.26
C MET A 257 3.58 15.63 3.35
N MET A 258 2.77 16.67 3.56
CA MET A 258 2.96 17.60 4.69
C MET A 258 2.92 16.90 6.05
N ALA A 259 2.12 15.84 6.20
CA ALA A 259 2.09 14.99 7.39
C ALA A 259 3.33 14.08 7.54
N GLY A 260 4.19 13.98 6.51
CA GLY A 260 5.45 13.24 6.56
C GLY A 260 5.58 12.06 5.61
N ALA A 261 4.60 11.84 4.72
CA ALA A 261 4.74 10.82 3.68
C ALA A 261 5.72 11.26 2.59
N THR A 262 6.65 10.39 2.21
CA THR A 262 7.55 10.58 1.05
C THR A 262 6.90 10.05 -0.25
N GLY A 263 6.14 8.97 -0.16
CA GLY A 263 5.32 8.43 -1.24
C GLY A 263 3.86 8.34 -0.81
N VAL A 264 2.92 8.32 -1.76
CA VAL A 264 1.48 8.31 -1.48
C VAL A 264 0.78 7.24 -2.29
N GLN A 265 0.15 6.28 -1.60
CA GLN A 265 -0.62 5.23 -2.24
C GLN A 265 -2.10 5.61 -2.39
N VAL A 266 -2.62 5.50 -3.63
CA VAL A 266 -4.04 5.68 -3.97
C VAL A 266 -4.70 4.30 -4.02
N GLY A 267 -5.70 4.07 -3.16
CA GLY A 267 -6.37 2.78 -3.01
C GLY A 267 -7.78 2.74 -3.61
N ALA A 268 -8.79 2.84 -2.76
CA ALA A 268 -10.21 2.68 -3.11
C ALA A 268 -10.66 3.58 -4.27
N GLU A 269 -10.05 4.73 -4.45
CA GLU A 269 -10.38 5.66 -5.52
C GLU A 269 -10.14 5.06 -6.91
N ASN A 270 -9.10 4.21 -7.09
CA ASN A 270 -8.89 3.48 -8.36
C ASN A 270 -10.06 2.55 -8.75
N LEU A 271 -10.82 2.07 -7.75
CA LEU A 271 -11.98 1.20 -7.99
C LEU A 271 -13.24 2.02 -8.34
N ARG A 272 -13.29 3.29 -7.93
CA ARG A 272 -14.37 4.23 -8.25
C ARG A 272 -14.11 4.95 -9.57
N ASN A 273 -12.89 5.38 -9.78
CA ASN A 273 -12.44 6.10 -10.97
C ASN A 273 -11.10 5.51 -11.45
N PRO A 274 -11.10 4.74 -12.54
CA PRO A 274 -9.87 4.13 -13.06
C PRO A 274 -8.81 5.15 -13.52
N TYR A 275 -9.18 6.41 -13.74
CA TYR A 275 -8.26 7.51 -14.06
C TYR A 275 -7.71 8.23 -12.83
N ALA A 276 -8.10 7.86 -11.61
CA ALA A 276 -7.78 8.62 -10.39
C ALA A 276 -6.30 8.97 -10.24
N CYS A 277 -5.40 7.99 -10.35
CA CYS A 277 -3.97 8.25 -10.24
C CYS A 277 -3.46 9.22 -11.33
N LYS A 278 -3.93 9.05 -12.57
CA LYS A 278 -3.57 9.93 -13.69
C LYS A 278 -4.03 11.37 -13.44
N GLU A 279 -5.31 11.55 -13.08
CA GLU A 279 -5.90 12.87 -12.81
C GLU A 279 -5.19 13.58 -11.65
N ILE A 280 -4.92 12.86 -10.57
CA ILE A 280 -4.15 13.37 -9.42
C ILE A 280 -2.76 13.87 -9.86
N ILE A 281 -2.02 13.08 -10.65
CA ILE A 281 -0.68 13.48 -11.12
C ILE A 281 -0.74 14.72 -12.03
N GLU A 282 -1.71 14.77 -12.95
CA GLU A 282 -1.90 15.89 -13.85
C GLU A 282 -2.33 17.17 -13.12
N GLU A 283 -3.03 17.05 -11.98
CA GLU A 283 -3.49 18.17 -11.18
C GLU A 283 -2.42 18.69 -10.19
N LEU A 284 -1.48 17.83 -9.74
CA LEU A 284 -0.45 18.20 -8.76
C LEU A 284 0.30 19.51 -9.08
N PRO A 285 0.76 19.78 -10.33
CA PRO A 285 1.45 21.05 -10.65
C PRO A 285 0.59 22.29 -10.39
N TYR A 286 -0.72 22.21 -10.62
CA TYR A 286 -1.65 23.32 -10.41
C TYR A 286 -1.90 23.57 -8.92
N VAL A 287 -2.01 22.51 -8.13
CA VAL A 287 -2.13 22.59 -6.66
C VAL A 287 -0.85 23.20 -6.08
N MET A 288 0.31 22.73 -6.52
CA MET A 288 1.61 23.27 -6.10
C MET A 288 1.75 24.74 -6.45
N GLU A 289 1.32 25.16 -7.65
CA GLU A 289 1.35 26.58 -8.06
C GLU A 289 0.49 27.43 -7.14
N ARG A 290 -0.74 27.01 -6.86
CA ARG A 290 -1.67 27.71 -5.98
C ARG A 290 -1.13 27.84 -4.55
N LEU A 291 -0.38 26.85 -4.07
CA LEU A 291 0.19 26.81 -2.71
C LEU A 291 1.62 27.38 -2.64
N GLY A 292 2.21 27.82 -3.76
CA GLY A 292 3.58 28.33 -3.80
C GLY A 292 4.67 27.28 -3.57
N ILE A 293 4.37 26.00 -3.83
CA ILE A 293 5.30 24.87 -3.68
C ILE A 293 6.09 24.72 -4.99
N GLU A 294 7.42 24.71 -4.93
CA GLU A 294 8.28 24.49 -6.09
C GLU A 294 8.67 23.02 -6.27
N LYS A 295 8.91 22.33 -5.15
CA LYS A 295 9.27 20.91 -5.09
C LYS A 295 8.43 20.18 -4.06
N LEU A 296 7.90 19.01 -4.41
CA LEU A 296 7.14 18.20 -3.44
C LEU A 296 8.02 17.69 -2.31
N SER A 297 9.29 17.40 -2.57
CA SER A 297 10.22 16.99 -1.51
C SER A 297 10.40 18.01 -0.38
N ASP A 298 10.19 19.31 -0.67
CA ASP A 298 10.38 20.38 0.32
C ASP A 298 9.24 20.47 1.35
N ILE A 299 8.12 19.82 1.09
CA ILE A 299 6.95 19.83 1.99
C ILE A 299 6.81 18.56 2.85
N ILE A 300 7.72 17.62 2.72
CA ILE A 300 7.65 16.36 3.49
C ILE A 300 7.84 16.66 4.98
N GLY A 301 6.79 16.39 5.78
CA GLY A 301 6.86 16.51 7.24
C GLY A 301 7.03 17.93 7.78
N ILE A 302 6.55 18.96 7.05
CA ILE A 302 6.68 20.35 7.47
C ILE A 302 5.71 20.77 8.58
N ILE A 303 4.74 19.93 8.93
CA ILE A 303 3.78 20.21 10.00
C ILE A 303 4.42 19.85 11.34
N GLU A 304 4.48 20.83 12.28
CA GLU A 304 5.02 20.68 13.64
C GLU A 304 3.97 20.09 14.61
#